data_6f804bd7965bd0594eb3b4d04817d2cf
#
_entry.id   6f804bd7965bd0594eb3b4d04817d2cf
#
_cell.length_a   1.000
_cell.length_b   1.000
_cell.length_c   1.000
_cell.angle_alpha   90.00
_cell.angle_beta   90.00
_cell.angle_gamma   90.00
#
_symmetry.space_group_name_H-M   'P 1'
#
loop_
_entity.id
_entity.type
_entity.pdbx_description
1 polymer ?
#
loop_
_entity_poly.entity_id
_entity_poly.type
_entity_poly.pdbx_seq_one_letter_code
_entity_poly.pdbx_strand_id
1 'polypeptide(L)'
;PGSFEEAKKKGLSFYFHTGSLKHAHPNTALLTLTGRNGRQMSVQAASIGGGRISIRKLDGIEVNFSAEKPTLVVRNLDTPGQVAEVTGKLSLEKVNIATMQLYRDKRNGCAVMVLETDQSIPEESVEAIRSLQGILQVIYINTEENRDGV
;
A
#
# COMPACT_ATOMS: atom_id res chain seq x y z
N PRO A 1 12.61 -9.26 20.23
CA PRO A 1 12.11 -10.34 21.06
C PRO A 1 10.74 -9.94 21.58
N GLY A 2 9.72 -10.82 21.44
CA GLY A 2 8.36 -10.54 21.95
C GLY A 2 7.32 -10.09 20.91
N SER A 3 7.71 -9.70 19.69
CA SER A 3 6.75 -9.26 18.65
C SER A 3 5.70 -10.31 18.29
N PHE A 4 6.04 -11.58 18.30
CA PHE A 4 5.10 -12.66 18.04
C PHE A 4 4.09 -12.87 19.17
N GLU A 5 4.51 -12.70 20.41
CA GLU A 5 3.61 -12.75 21.57
C GLU A 5 2.65 -11.56 21.56
N GLU A 6 3.17 -10.38 21.24
CA GLU A 6 2.35 -9.17 21.13
C GLU A 6 1.32 -9.29 20.00
N ALA A 7 1.73 -9.79 18.84
CA ALA A 7 0.83 -10.06 17.72
C ALA A 7 -0.30 -11.03 18.12
N LYS A 8 0.03 -12.12 18.80
CA LYS A 8 -0.97 -13.07 19.30
C LYS A 8 -1.92 -12.43 20.32
N LYS A 9 -1.40 -11.64 21.27
CA LYS A 9 -2.24 -10.90 22.23
C LYS A 9 -3.23 -9.96 21.55
N LYS A 10 -2.82 -9.33 20.42
CA LYS A 10 -3.69 -8.50 19.59
C LYS A 10 -4.59 -9.29 18.63
N GLY A 11 -4.60 -10.63 18.71
CA GLY A 11 -5.44 -11.50 17.90
C GLY A 11 -4.98 -11.69 16.46
N LEU A 12 -3.69 -11.44 16.17
CA LEU A 12 -3.10 -11.72 14.88
C LEU A 12 -2.60 -13.17 14.84
N SER A 13 -3.11 -13.96 13.90
CA SER A 13 -2.59 -15.28 13.56
C SER A 13 -1.66 -15.17 12.35
N PHE A 14 -0.52 -15.85 12.40
CA PHE A 14 0.44 -15.84 11.31
C PHE A 14 1.15 -17.18 11.15
N TYR A 15 1.56 -17.46 9.91
CA TYR A 15 2.27 -18.70 9.53
C TYR A 15 3.42 -18.31 8.60
N PHE A 16 4.55 -19.02 8.72
CA PHE A 16 5.70 -18.85 7.86
C PHE A 16 5.91 -20.10 7.02
N HIS A 17 6.13 -19.88 5.72
CA HIS A 17 6.53 -20.93 4.79
C HIS A 17 7.77 -20.47 4.04
N THR A 18 8.75 -21.34 3.91
CA THR A 18 9.90 -21.10 3.02
C THR A 18 9.57 -21.58 1.61
N GLY A 19 9.92 -20.79 0.61
CA GLY A 19 9.64 -21.13 -0.78
C GLY A 19 10.56 -20.40 -1.73
N SER A 20 10.48 -20.75 -3.01
CA SER A 20 11.19 -20.06 -4.10
C SER A 20 10.22 -19.26 -4.94
N LEU A 21 10.51 -17.98 -5.12
CA LEU A 21 9.76 -17.09 -5.99
C LEU A 21 10.55 -16.84 -7.27
N LYS A 22 10.01 -17.24 -8.42
CA LYS A 22 10.66 -17.03 -9.72
C LYS A 22 10.82 -15.51 -9.99
N HIS A 23 12.01 -15.14 -10.48
CA HIS A 23 12.36 -13.76 -10.84
C HIS A 23 12.25 -12.73 -9.69
N ALA A 24 12.26 -13.19 -8.43
CA ALA A 24 12.25 -12.31 -7.27
C ALA A 24 13.68 -12.08 -6.73
N HIS A 25 13.86 -10.95 -6.02
CA HIS A 25 15.09 -10.70 -5.27
C HIS A 25 15.28 -11.79 -4.20
N PRO A 26 16.51 -12.24 -3.89
CA PRO A 26 16.75 -13.31 -2.89
C PRO A 26 16.10 -13.06 -1.53
N ASN A 27 16.07 -11.81 -1.08
CA ASN A 27 15.47 -11.40 0.19
C ASN A 27 14.02 -10.91 0.01
N THR A 28 13.19 -11.69 -0.68
CA THR A 28 11.78 -11.35 -0.92
C THR A 28 10.86 -12.12 0.01
N ALA A 29 9.86 -11.45 0.54
CA ALA A 29 8.73 -12.03 1.24
C ALA A 29 7.44 -11.83 0.42
N LEU A 30 6.62 -12.87 0.36
CA LEU A 30 5.24 -12.79 -0.09
C LEU A 30 4.34 -12.88 1.13
N LEU A 31 3.60 -11.82 1.40
CA LEU A 31 2.65 -11.74 2.50
C LEU A 31 1.24 -11.87 1.94
N THR A 32 0.46 -12.78 2.49
CA THR A 32 -0.98 -12.85 2.27
C THR A 32 -1.66 -12.41 3.55
N LEU A 33 -2.36 -11.30 3.49
CA LEU A 33 -3.06 -10.68 4.61
C LEU A 33 -4.55 -10.94 4.47
N THR A 34 -5.18 -11.41 5.56
CA THR A 34 -6.63 -11.61 5.60
C THR A 34 -7.21 -10.75 6.70
N GLY A 35 -8.06 -9.81 6.33
CA GLY A 35 -8.77 -8.95 7.26
C GLY A 35 -9.93 -9.67 7.96
N ARG A 36 -10.45 -9.12 9.06
CA ARG A 36 -11.59 -9.67 9.81
C ARG A 36 -12.87 -9.80 8.98
N ASN A 37 -12.99 -9.00 7.93
CA ASN A 37 -14.11 -9.03 6.98
C ASN A 37 -13.91 -10.05 5.83
N GLY A 38 -12.89 -10.92 5.92
CA GLY A 38 -12.54 -11.90 4.88
C GLY A 38 -11.84 -11.33 3.66
N ARG A 39 -11.62 -10.03 3.57
CA ARG A 39 -10.83 -9.42 2.47
C ARG A 39 -9.40 -9.90 2.56
N GLN A 40 -8.86 -10.29 1.41
CA GLN A 40 -7.46 -10.68 1.27
C GLN A 40 -6.69 -9.65 0.47
N MET A 41 -5.42 -9.50 0.80
CA MET A 41 -4.45 -8.69 0.08
C MET A 41 -3.13 -9.46 0.00
N SER A 42 -2.50 -9.44 -1.15
CA SER A 42 -1.19 -10.04 -1.38
C SER A 42 -0.15 -8.94 -1.62
N VAL A 43 0.93 -8.98 -0.85
CA VAL A 43 2.04 -8.03 -0.95
C VAL A 43 3.33 -8.79 -1.17
N GLN A 44 4.05 -8.50 -2.24
CA GLN A 44 5.40 -8.98 -2.45
C GLN A 44 6.38 -7.83 -2.19
N ALA A 45 7.24 -8.00 -1.20
CA ALA A 45 8.23 -7.02 -0.80
C ALA A 45 9.62 -7.63 -0.70
N ALA A 46 10.63 -6.86 -1.02
CA ALA A 46 12.03 -7.26 -0.93
C ALA A 46 12.80 -6.35 0.03
N SER A 47 13.66 -6.94 0.87
CA SER A 47 14.69 -6.19 1.58
C SER A 47 15.83 -5.89 0.61
N ILE A 48 16.15 -4.60 0.45
CA ILE A 48 17.16 -4.11 -0.51
C ILE A 48 18.44 -3.64 0.20
N GLY A 49 18.58 -3.95 1.48
CA GLY A 49 19.71 -3.54 2.31
C GLY A 49 19.54 -2.19 2.98
N GLY A 50 20.38 -1.92 3.99
CA GLY A 50 20.35 -0.65 4.74
C GLY A 50 19.06 -0.39 5.51
N GLY A 51 18.34 -1.44 5.92
CA GLY A 51 17.04 -1.32 6.60
C GLY A 51 15.87 -0.92 5.69
N ARG A 52 16.11 -0.83 4.37
CA ARG A 52 15.09 -0.41 3.40
C ARG A 52 14.39 -1.60 2.76
N ILE A 53 13.13 -1.38 2.41
CA ILE A 53 12.30 -2.33 1.66
C ILE A 53 11.85 -1.73 0.34
N SER A 54 11.49 -2.60 -0.60
CA SER A 54 10.83 -2.24 -1.84
C SER A 54 9.62 -3.14 -2.04
N ILE A 55 8.45 -2.54 -2.17
CA ILE A 55 7.21 -3.24 -2.54
C ILE A 55 7.25 -3.46 -4.05
N ARG A 56 7.09 -4.71 -4.48
CA ARG A 56 7.22 -5.15 -5.87
C ARG A 56 5.93 -5.60 -6.51
N LYS A 57 4.99 -6.14 -5.72
CA LYS A 57 3.64 -6.50 -6.21
C LYS A 57 2.59 -6.23 -5.14
N LEU A 58 1.42 -5.80 -5.60
CA LEU A 58 0.19 -5.70 -4.82
C LEU A 58 -0.93 -6.40 -5.58
N ASP A 59 -1.51 -7.43 -4.98
CA ASP A 59 -2.59 -8.25 -5.61
C ASP A 59 -2.25 -8.68 -7.04
N GLY A 60 -0.99 -9.06 -7.28
CA GLY A 60 -0.50 -9.49 -8.59
C GLY A 60 -0.09 -8.37 -9.55
N ILE A 61 -0.44 -7.11 -9.28
CA ILE A 61 -0.01 -5.96 -10.09
C ILE A 61 1.42 -5.58 -9.71
N GLU A 62 2.29 -5.46 -10.70
CA GLU A 62 3.67 -5.01 -10.49
C GLU A 62 3.69 -3.54 -10.12
N VAL A 63 4.39 -3.23 -9.02
CA VAL A 63 4.59 -1.87 -8.49
C VAL A 63 6.04 -1.71 -8.04
N ASN A 64 6.47 -0.49 -7.76
CA ASN A 64 7.80 -0.24 -7.22
C ASN A 64 7.80 1.03 -6.35
N PHE A 65 7.74 0.86 -5.03
CA PHE A 65 7.81 1.96 -4.07
C PHE A 65 8.38 1.48 -2.73
N SER A 66 8.85 2.41 -1.90
CA SER A 66 9.51 2.10 -0.63
C SER A 66 8.61 2.26 0.61
N ALA A 67 7.58 3.09 0.52
CA ALA A 67 6.77 3.53 1.66
C ALA A 67 7.62 4.17 2.80
N GLU A 68 8.69 4.87 2.46
CA GLU A 68 9.51 5.64 3.43
C GLU A 68 8.85 6.96 3.82
N LYS A 69 7.93 7.47 3.00
CA LYS A 69 7.08 8.63 3.24
C LYS A 69 5.63 8.20 3.48
N PRO A 70 4.76 9.08 4.00
CA PRO A 70 3.33 8.81 3.98
C PRO A 70 2.88 8.44 2.57
N THR A 71 2.30 7.26 2.41
CA THR A 71 2.01 6.67 1.10
C THR A 71 0.55 6.27 1.00
N LEU A 72 -0.14 6.81 0.01
CA LEU A 72 -1.49 6.41 -0.36
C LEU A 72 -1.44 5.47 -1.56
N VAL A 73 -1.96 4.27 -1.37
CA VAL A 73 -2.11 3.28 -2.44
C VAL A 73 -3.59 3.16 -2.77
N VAL A 74 -3.96 3.48 -4.01
CA VAL A 74 -5.34 3.47 -4.47
C VAL A 74 -5.47 2.47 -5.60
N ARG A 75 -6.24 1.41 -5.39
CA ARG A 75 -6.64 0.49 -6.45
C ARG A 75 -7.96 0.96 -7.03
N ASN A 76 -8.02 1.15 -8.32
CA ASN A 76 -9.19 1.69 -9.03
C ASN A 76 -9.47 0.97 -10.34
N LEU A 77 -10.66 1.18 -10.88
CA LEU A 77 -10.95 0.84 -12.26
C LEU A 77 -10.13 1.74 -13.19
N ASP A 78 -9.56 1.17 -14.26
CA ASP A 78 -8.78 1.93 -15.26
C ASP A 78 -9.73 2.70 -16.19
N THR A 79 -10.34 3.76 -15.66
CA THR A 79 -11.27 4.65 -16.36
C THR A 79 -10.81 6.10 -16.29
N PRO A 80 -11.16 6.92 -17.29
CA PRO A 80 -10.84 8.35 -17.27
C PRO A 80 -11.39 9.05 -16.02
N GLY A 81 -10.61 10.03 -15.51
CA GLY A 81 -11.01 10.87 -14.37
C GLY A 81 -10.49 10.38 -13.02
N GLN A 82 -10.19 9.10 -12.83
CA GLN A 82 -9.79 8.55 -11.52
C GLN A 82 -8.60 9.27 -10.90
N VAL A 83 -7.57 9.56 -11.69
CA VAL A 83 -6.39 10.30 -11.22
C VAL A 83 -6.79 11.71 -10.77
N ALA A 84 -7.59 12.42 -11.57
CA ALA A 84 -8.01 13.78 -11.27
C ALA A 84 -8.85 13.85 -9.99
N GLU A 85 -9.75 12.91 -9.77
CA GLU A 85 -10.59 12.86 -8.56
C GLU A 85 -9.76 12.60 -7.31
N VAL A 86 -8.84 11.64 -7.35
CA VAL A 86 -7.96 11.33 -6.21
C VAL A 86 -7.04 12.50 -5.89
N THR A 87 -6.33 13.04 -6.89
CA THR A 87 -5.41 14.16 -6.68
C THR A 87 -6.14 15.45 -6.31
N GLY A 88 -7.35 15.64 -6.81
CA GLY A 88 -8.22 16.77 -6.44
C GLY A 88 -8.57 16.76 -4.95
N LYS A 89 -8.86 15.59 -4.35
CA LYS A 89 -9.10 15.48 -2.90
C LYS A 89 -7.86 15.87 -2.10
N LEU A 90 -6.68 15.41 -2.49
CA LEU A 90 -5.43 15.79 -1.82
C LEU A 90 -5.13 17.29 -1.95
N SER A 91 -5.43 17.87 -3.12
CA SER A 91 -5.24 19.30 -3.38
C SER A 91 -6.10 20.19 -2.47
N LEU A 92 -7.34 19.79 -2.18
CA LEU A 92 -8.24 20.53 -1.28
C LEU A 92 -7.64 20.65 0.14
N GLU A 93 -6.95 19.64 0.59
CA GLU A 93 -6.25 19.60 1.89
C GLU A 93 -4.81 20.15 1.82
N LYS A 94 -4.42 20.72 0.68
CA LYS A 94 -3.07 21.25 0.45
C LYS A 94 -1.97 20.21 0.68
N VAL A 95 -2.29 18.93 0.47
CA VAL A 95 -1.32 17.84 0.56
C VAL A 95 -0.45 17.85 -0.68
N ASN A 96 0.86 18.01 -0.49
CA ASN A 96 1.82 17.98 -1.59
C ASN A 96 2.22 16.55 -1.94
N ILE A 97 2.12 16.21 -3.22
CA ILE A 97 2.52 14.89 -3.75
C ILE A 97 4.00 14.96 -4.13
N ALA A 98 4.83 14.17 -3.45
CA ALA A 98 6.26 14.09 -3.72
C ALA A 98 6.55 13.20 -4.92
N THR A 99 5.91 12.02 -4.99
CA THR A 99 5.97 11.13 -6.13
C THR A 99 4.60 10.55 -6.41
N MET A 100 4.34 10.28 -7.69
CA MET A 100 3.14 9.60 -8.12
C MET A 100 3.48 8.59 -9.20
N GLN A 101 2.98 7.38 -9.05
CA GLN A 101 3.16 6.29 -10.01
C GLN A 101 1.81 5.64 -10.27
N LEU A 102 1.55 5.32 -11.54
CA LEU A 102 0.34 4.65 -11.97
C LEU A 102 0.72 3.33 -12.66
N TYR A 103 0.24 2.24 -12.13
CA TYR A 103 0.44 0.90 -12.66
C TYR A 103 -0.90 0.33 -13.11
N ARG A 104 -0.91 -0.42 -14.20
CA ARG A 104 -2.12 -1.11 -14.68
C ARG A 104 -1.80 -2.56 -15.05
N ASP A 105 -2.75 -3.44 -14.86
CA ASP A 105 -2.66 -4.83 -15.33
C ASP A 105 -2.87 -4.93 -16.83
N LYS A 106 -3.93 -4.27 -17.31
CA LYS A 106 -4.32 -4.17 -18.73
C LYS A 106 -5.24 -2.97 -18.94
N ARG A 107 -5.38 -2.55 -20.18
CA ARG A 107 -6.31 -1.47 -20.57
C ARG A 107 -7.75 -1.82 -20.15
N ASN A 108 -8.47 -0.88 -19.56
CA ASN A 108 -9.83 -1.03 -19.02
C ASN A 108 -9.96 -2.13 -17.94
N GLY A 109 -8.87 -2.50 -17.30
CA GLY A 109 -8.85 -3.43 -16.16
C GLY A 109 -8.80 -2.70 -14.83
N CYS A 110 -7.85 -3.09 -13.99
CA CYS A 110 -7.55 -2.41 -12.74
C CYS A 110 -6.25 -1.62 -12.86
N ALA A 111 -6.18 -0.52 -12.13
CA ALA A 111 -4.96 0.26 -11.96
C ALA A 111 -4.65 0.40 -10.47
N VAL A 112 -3.38 0.67 -10.17
CA VAL A 112 -2.91 1.02 -8.83
C VAL A 112 -2.18 2.36 -8.93
N MET A 113 -2.69 3.36 -8.24
CA MET A 113 -1.98 4.62 -8.01
C MET A 113 -1.20 4.51 -6.71
N VAL A 114 0.07 4.87 -6.74
CA VAL A 114 0.91 5.01 -5.56
C VAL A 114 1.31 6.48 -5.46
N LEU A 115 0.88 7.14 -4.39
CA LEU A 115 1.16 8.55 -4.14
C LEU A 115 1.93 8.66 -2.83
N GLU A 116 3.19 9.09 -2.90
CA GLU A 116 3.99 9.44 -1.73
C GLU A 116 3.83 10.94 -1.50
N THR A 117 3.53 11.34 -0.28
CA THR A 117 3.27 12.73 0.09
C THR A 117 4.34 13.28 1.02
N ASP A 118 4.51 14.61 1.04
CA ASP A 118 5.50 15.24 1.92
C ASP A 118 5.00 15.37 3.36
N GLN A 119 3.68 15.31 3.57
CA GLN A 119 3.03 15.36 4.88
C GLN A 119 1.94 14.29 4.98
N SER A 120 1.52 14.01 6.21
CA SER A 120 0.41 13.09 6.48
C SER A 120 -0.89 13.57 5.80
N ILE A 121 -1.68 12.60 5.34
CA ILE A 121 -2.99 12.84 4.74
C ILE A 121 -4.04 12.75 5.85
N PRO A 122 -4.94 13.73 5.99
CA PRO A 122 -6.05 13.66 6.94
C PRO A 122 -6.93 12.42 6.69
N GLU A 123 -7.34 11.75 7.76
CA GLU A 123 -8.18 10.54 7.65
C GLU A 123 -9.49 10.80 6.89
N GLU A 124 -10.09 11.99 7.08
CA GLU A 124 -11.29 12.41 6.35
C GLU A 124 -11.09 12.40 4.83
N SER A 125 -9.90 12.80 4.37
CA SER A 125 -9.54 12.78 2.95
C SER A 125 -9.32 11.37 2.44
N VAL A 126 -8.73 10.49 3.25
CA VAL A 126 -8.57 9.07 2.92
C VAL A 126 -9.95 8.42 2.77
N GLU A 127 -10.88 8.68 3.68
CA GLU A 127 -12.25 8.17 3.62
C GLU A 127 -13.04 8.77 2.43
N ALA A 128 -12.86 10.07 2.14
CA ALA A 128 -13.45 10.69 0.97
C ALA A 128 -12.97 10.05 -0.33
N ILE A 129 -11.68 9.74 -0.44
CA ILE A 129 -11.11 9.02 -1.59
C ILE A 129 -11.67 7.59 -1.66
N ARG A 130 -11.79 6.90 -0.52
CA ARG A 130 -12.35 5.54 -0.44
C ARG A 130 -13.78 5.46 -0.96
N SER A 131 -14.54 6.56 -0.82
CA SER A 131 -15.94 6.67 -1.23
C SER A 131 -16.14 7.06 -2.70
N LEU A 132 -15.08 7.38 -3.45
CA LEU A 132 -15.18 7.76 -4.86
C LEU A 132 -15.62 6.57 -5.73
N GLN A 133 -16.42 6.87 -6.75
CA GLN A 133 -16.84 5.86 -7.72
C GLN A 133 -15.64 5.31 -8.48
N GLY A 134 -15.58 3.99 -8.65
CA GLY A 134 -14.48 3.33 -9.34
C GLY A 134 -13.27 3.04 -8.48
N ILE A 135 -13.24 3.50 -7.23
CA ILE A 135 -12.21 3.11 -6.25
C ILE A 135 -12.58 1.75 -5.67
N LEU A 136 -11.66 0.80 -5.74
CA LEU A 136 -11.83 -0.58 -5.29
C LEU A 136 -11.25 -0.80 -3.91
N GLN A 137 -10.12 -0.13 -3.62
CA GLN A 137 -9.41 -0.25 -2.35
C GLN A 137 -8.51 0.96 -2.13
N VAL A 138 -8.41 1.40 -0.89
CA VAL A 138 -7.47 2.43 -0.46
C VAL A 138 -6.68 1.90 0.74
N ILE A 139 -5.36 1.98 0.66
CA ILE A 139 -4.44 1.67 1.74
C ILE A 139 -3.65 2.94 2.01
N TYR A 140 -3.69 3.41 3.24
CA TYR A 140 -2.87 4.53 3.70
C TYR A 140 -1.81 4.02 4.67
N ILE A 141 -0.55 4.28 4.36
CA ILE A 141 0.61 3.94 5.17
C ILE A 141 1.14 5.26 5.75
N ASN A 142 0.81 5.52 7.02
CA ASN A 142 1.33 6.68 7.73
C ASN A 142 2.62 6.28 8.45
N THR A 143 3.76 6.75 7.94
CA THR A 143 5.08 6.43 8.52
C THR A 143 5.45 7.36 9.67
N GLU A 144 4.74 8.48 9.85
CA GLU A 144 4.98 9.43 10.94
C GLU A 144 4.45 8.91 12.28
N GLU A 145 3.26 8.29 12.30
CA GLU A 145 2.69 7.68 13.51
C GLU A 145 3.52 6.51 14.05
N ASN A 146 4.30 5.85 13.20
CA ASN A 146 5.10 4.69 13.61
C ASN A 146 6.49 5.08 14.16
N ARG A 147 6.90 6.36 14.11
CA ARG A 147 8.19 6.81 14.63
C ARG A 147 8.14 7.15 16.11
N ASP A 148 6.97 7.44 16.66
CA ASP A 148 6.78 7.82 18.06
C ASP A 148 6.50 6.62 18.99
N GLY A 149 6.53 5.40 18.47
CA GLY A 149 6.17 4.17 19.17
C GLY A 149 7.31 3.15 19.41
N VAL A 150 8.59 3.59 19.32
CA VAL A 150 9.75 2.73 19.65
C VAL A 150 10.60 3.35 20.74
#